data_0ffd7dc35ec1a9cbb9381c10c7f213ce
#
_entry.id   0ffd7dc35ec1a9cbb9381c10c7f213ce
#
_cell.length_a   1.000
_cell.length_b   1.000
_cell.length_c   1.000
_cell.angle_alpha   90.00
_cell.angle_beta   90.00
_cell.angle_gamma   90.00
#
_symmetry.space_group_name_H-M   'P 1'
#
loop_
_entity.id
_entity.type
_entity.pdbx_description
1 polymer ?
#
loop_
_entity_poly.entity_id
_entity_poly.type
_entity_poly.pdbx_seq_one_letter_code
_entity_poly.pdbx_strand_id
1 'polypeptide(L)'
;MTEFYKLLNGTRPANGGTGGEWYAPKGSRPGKWMPAVEPVPCRSGYHIVAANQILGWSGTDLWRVEVRGELVDHGDKWVAESARLVSRVEGWTPGNVALFGVVCAARVLHVFEDRFPGDPRPRRAIEAGL
;
A
#
# COMPACT_ATOMS: atom_id res chain seq x y z
N MET A 1 3.69 15.64 -11.64
CA MET A 1 2.44 15.32 -10.90
C MET A 1 2.66 14.06 -10.09
N THR A 2 2.33 14.10 -8.82
CA THR A 2 2.46 12.93 -7.96
C THR A 2 1.32 11.96 -8.22
N GLU A 3 1.65 10.71 -8.50
CA GLU A 3 0.66 9.64 -8.55
C GLU A 3 0.38 9.13 -7.14
N PHE A 4 -0.88 8.88 -6.85
CA PHE A 4 -1.31 8.36 -5.55
C PHE A 4 -1.90 6.97 -5.68
N TYR A 5 -1.79 6.24 -4.58
CA TYR A 5 -2.21 4.86 -4.46
C TYR A 5 -2.98 4.64 -3.17
N LYS A 6 -3.79 3.60 -3.17
CA LYS A 6 -4.53 3.17 -1.97
C LYS A 6 -4.40 1.66 -1.82
N LEU A 7 -4.06 1.21 -0.63
CA LEU A 7 -4.07 -0.20 -0.26
C LEU A 7 -5.39 -0.52 0.42
N LEU A 8 -6.10 -1.48 -0.14
CA LEU A 8 -7.40 -1.94 0.35
C LEU A 8 -7.40 -3.48 0.38
N ASN A 9 -8.39 -4.04 1.05
CA ASN A 9 -8.73 -5.46 0.95
C ASN A 9 -9.95 -5.57 0.03
N GLY A 10 -9.71 -5.86 -1.26
CA GLY A 10 -10.71 -5.65 -2.30
C GLY A 10 -10.98 -4.15 -2.45
N THR A 11 -12.20 -3.72 -2.13
CA THR A 11 -12.58 -2.31 -2.06
C THR A 11 -12.88 -1.84 -0.63
N ARG A 12 -12.58 -2.67 0.36
CA ARG A 12 -12.79 -2.37 1.78
C ARG A 12 -11.53 -1.80 2.43
N PRO A 13 -11.70 -0.96 3.46
CA PRO A 13 -10.56 -0.43 4.19
C PRO A 13 -9.63 -1.53 4.72
N ALA A 14 -8.35 -1.24 4.70
CA ALA A 14 -7.29 -2.06 5.27
C ALA A 14 -6.59 -1.27 6.38
N ASN A 15 -5.55 -1.82 6.99
CA ASN A 15 -4.74 -1.15 8.00
C ASN A 15 -5.56 -0.62 9.20
N GLY A 16 -6.62 -1.35 9.59
CA GLY A 16 -7.47 -0.93 10.69
C GLY A 16 -8.40 0.24 10.37
N GLY A 17 -8.49 0.63 9.11
CA GLY A 17 -9.36 1.73 8.69
C GLY A 17 -10.83 1.45 8.96
N THR A 18 -11.56 2.50 9.30
CA THR A 18 -13.00 2.44 9.62
C THR A 18 -13.87 3.13 8.58
N GLY A 19 -13.27 3.66 7.51
CA GLY A 19 -14.01 4.30 6.43
C GLY A 19 -14.89 3.32 5.66
N GLY A 20 -15.82 3.87 4.89
CA GLY A 20 -16.72 3.06 4.07
C GLY A 20 -16.02 2.35 2.91
N GLU A 21 -16.74 1.44 2.30
CA GLU A 21 -16.27 0.76 1.10
C GLU A 21 -16.14 1.74 -0.07
N TRP A 22 -15.07 1.56 -0.84
CA TRP A 22 -14.83 2.36 -2.03
C TRP A 22 -15.58 1.80 -3.23
N TYR A 23 -15.85 2.64 -4.21
CA TYR A 23 -16.54 2.23 -5.42
C TYR A 23 -15.55 1.68 -6.45
N ALA A 24 -15.80 0.44 -6.89
CA ALA A 24 -14.92 -0.21 -7.86
C ALA A 24 -15.03 0.44 -9.23
N PRO A 25 -13.91 0.55 -9.97
CA PRO A 25 -13.93 0.90 -11.39
C PRO A 25 -14.70 -0.12 -12.22
N LYS A 26 -15.25 0.33 -13.34
CA LYS A 26 -15.90 -0.55 -14.32
C LYS A 26 -15.18 -0.40 -15.67
N GLY A 27 -14.45 -1.44 -16.08
CA GLY A 27 -13.64 -1.37 -17.29
C GLY A 27 -12.62 -0.23 -17.19
N SER A 28 -12.60 0.66 -18.17
CA SER A 28 -11.73 1.85 -18.18
C SER A 28 -12.31 3.04 -17.41
N ARG A 29 -13.52 2.91 -16.87
CA ARG A 29 -14.17 3.99 -16.11
C ARG A 29 -13.70 3.95 -14.66
N PRO A 30 -13.18 5.08 -14.13
CA PRO A 30 -12.91 5.18 -12.70
C PRO A 30 -14.14 4.93 -11.85
N GLY A 31 -13.94 4.48 -10.62
CA GLY A 31 -15.01 4.37 -9.63
C GLY A 31 -15.58 5.74 -9.28
N LYS A 32 -16.73 5.73 -8.61
CA LYS A 32 -17.32 6.98 -8.12
C LYS A 32 -16.40 7.67 -7.14
N TRP A 33 -16.46 8.98 -7.13
CA TRP A 33 -15.79 9.78 -6.10
C TRP A 33 -16.37 9.46 -4.72
N MET A 34 -15.48 9.27 -3.76
CA MET A 34 -15.89 9.20 -2.36
C MET A 34 -16.39 10.58 -1.92
N PRO A 35 -17.39 10.64 -1.00
CA PRO A 35 -17.92 11.90 -0.52
C PRO A 35 -16.82 12.82 0.03
N ALA A 36 -16.89 14.12 -0.27
CA ALA A 36 -15.93 15.08 0.23
C ALA A 36 -16.06 15.24 1.75
N VAL A 37 -14.92 15.14 2.44
CA VAL A 37 -14.83 15.34 3.89
C VAL A 37 -13.59 16.14 4.21
N GLU A 38 -13.58 16.84 5.34
CA GLU A 38 -12.41 17.57 5.77
C GLU A 38 -11.23 16.61 6.00
N PRO A 39 -10.08 16.82 5.33
CA PRO A 39 -8.93 15.92 5.48
C PRO A 39 -8.16 16.23 6.77
N VAL A 40 -8.36 15.40 7.79
CA VAL A 40 -7.66 15.50 9.07
C VAL A 40 -6.92 14.19 9.31
N PRO A 41 -5.57 14.18 9.32
CA PRO A 41 -4.79 12.96 9.50
C PRO A 41 -5.26 12.12 10.69
N CYS A 42 -5.45 10.82 10.46
CA CYS A 42 -5.90 9.83 11.44
C CYS A 42 -7.31 10.05 11.99
N ARG A 43 -8.09 11.00 11.46
CA ARG A 43 -9.45 11.29 11.91
C ARG A 43 -10.48 11.24 10.80
N SER A 44 -10.25 11.96 9.72
CA SER A 44 -11.19 12.04 8.61
C SER A 44 -10.46 12.25 7.29
N GLY A 45 -11.15 12.03 6.18
CA GLY A 45 -10.56 12.11 4.87
C GLY A 45 -10.04 10.74 4.41
N TYR A 46 -9.51 10.74 3.19
CA TYR A 46 -9.06 9.51 2.55
C TYR A 46 -7.53 9.43 2.58
N HIS A 47 -7.03 8.44 3.31
CA HIS A 47 -5.60 8.23 3.48
C HIS A 47 -5.05 7.50 2.25
N ILE A 48 -4.11 8.14 1.59
CA ILE A 48 -3.48 7.64 0.36
C ILE A 48 -1.98 7.77 0.47
N VAL A 49 -1.26 7.12 -0.43
CA VAL A 49 0.20 7.10 -0.41
C VAL A 49 0.79 7.40 -1.77
N ALA A 50 1.96 8.02 -1.80
CA ALA A 50 2.79 8.10 -2.98
C ALA A 50 3.56 6.79 -3.15
N ALA A 51 4.17 6.57 -4.32
CA ALA A 51 4.87 5.31 -4.62
C ALA A 51 5.94 4.95 -3.58
N ASN A 52 6.69 5.93 -3.10
CA ASN A 52 7.76 5.70 -2.11
C ASN A 52 7.25 5.44 -0.69
N GLN A 53 5.95 5.51 -0.47
CA GLN A 53 5.32 5.28 0.84
C GLN A 53 4.58 3.94 0.92
N ILE A 54 4.39 3.25 -0.22
CA ILE A 54 3.55 2.05 -0.30
C ILE A 54 3.97 0.97 0.68
N LEU A 55 5.26 0.74 0.83
CA LEU A 55 5.78 -0.35 1.66
C LEU A 55 5.58 -0.15 3.16
N GLY A 56 5.20 1.04 3.59
CA GLY A 56 4.81 1.31 4.98
C GLY A 56 3.41 0.84 5.34
N TRP A 57 2.66 0.34 4.39
CA TRP A 57 1.25 -0.02 4.56
C TRP A 57 0.98 -1.42 4.03
N SER A 58 -0.16 -1.98 4.40
CA SER A 58 -0.55 -3.32 3.98
C SER A 58 -1.95 -3.34 3.39
N GLY A 59 -2.22 -4.35 2.58
CA GLY A 59 -3.51 -4.57 1.94
C GLY A 59 -3.34 -5.60 0.84
N THR A 60 -4.41 -6.32 0.52
CA THR A 60 -4.38 -7.36 -0.51
C THR A 60 -4.35 -6.78 -1.91
N ASP A 61 -4.89 -5.56 -2.08
CA ASP A 61 -5.02 -4.90 -3.37
C ASP A 61 -4.43 -3.50 -3.33
N LEU A 62 -3.66 -3.18 -4.36
CA LEU A 62 -3.10 -1.85 -4.57
C LEU A 62 -3.85 -1.19 -5.72
N TRP A 63 -4.40 -0.01 -5.47
CA TRP A 63 -5.17 0.76 -6.43
C TRP A 63 -4.48 2.05 -6.79
N ARG A 64 -4.51 2.42 -8.06
CA ARG A 64 -4.22 3.79 -8.48
C ARG A 64 -5.45 4.62 -8.16
N VAL A 65 -5.24 5.81 -7.60
CA VAL A 65 -6.32 6.71 -7.21
C VAL A 65 -6.14 8.10 -7.81
N GLU A 66 -7.25 8.78 -8.04
CA GLU A 66 -7.27 10.21 -8.32
C GLU A 66 -7.81 10.93 -7.10
N VAL A 67 -7.37 12.16 -6.90
CA VAL A 67 -7.75 12.99 -5.76
C VAL A 67 -8.28 14.33 -6.24
N ARG A 68 -9.13 14.96 -5.42
CA ARG A 68 -9.60 16.33 -5.66
C ARG A 68 -9.87 17.02 -4.33
N GLY A 69 -9.87 18.35 -4.36
CA GLY A 69 -10.03 19.16 -3.16
C GLY A 69 -8.74 19.30 -2.37
N GLU A 70 -8.86 19.53 -1.09
CA GLU A 70 -7.71 19.72 -0.21
C GLU A 70 -6.92 18.43 -0.04
N LEU A 71 -5.60 18.57 0.00
CA LEU A 71 -4.66 17.46 0.14
C LEU A 71 -3.64 17.81 1.23
N VAL A 72 -3.56 16.98 2.25
CA VAL A 72 -2.68 17.21 3.41
C VAL A 72 -1.54 16.20 3.42
N ASP A 73 -0.31 16.68 3.44
CA ASP A 73 0.90 15.85 3.60
C ASP A 73 1.11 15.54 5.08
N HIS A 74 1.18 14.26 5.42
CA HIS A 74 1.41 13.81 6.80
C HIS A 74 2.72 13.02 6.96
N GLY A 75 3.64 13.16 6.02
CA GLY A 75 4.95 12.52 6.10
C GLY A 75 4.98 11.10 5.53
N ASP A 76 4.32 10.17 6.19
CA ASP A 76 4.24 8.76 5.77
C ASP A 76 3.03 8.45 4.88
N LYS A 77 2.15 9.41 4.73
CA LYS A 77 0.92 9.31 3.93
C LYS A 77 0.40 10.70 3.57
N TRP A 78 -0.59 10.72 2.71
CA TRP A 78 -1.36 11.92 2.39
C TRP A 78 -2.82 11.71 2.76
N VAL A 79 -3.53 12.78 3.03
CA VAL A 79 -4.96 12.73 3.35
C VAL A 79 -5.70 13.63 2.37
N ALA A 80 -6.63 13.04 1.63
CA ALA A 80 -7.41 13.75 0.60
C ALA A 80 -8.82 14.05 1.06
N GLU A 81 -9.34 15.19 0.60
CA GLU A 81 -10.73 15.57 0.81
C GLU A 81 -11.68 14.62 0.09
N SER A 82 -11.34 14.22 -1.13
CA SER A 82 -12.07 13.24 -1.92
C SER A 82 -11.11 12.48 -2.83
N ALA A 83 -11.44 11.24 -3.10
CA ALA A 83 -10.64 10.38 -3.97
C ALA A 83 -11.54 9.35 -4.68
N ARG A 84 -11.02 8.75 -5.74
CA ARG A 84 -11.68 7.65 -6.45
C ARG A 84 -10.67 6.63 -6.94
N LEU A 85 -11.08 5.38 -7.01
CA LEU A 85 -10.27 4.31 -7.57
C LEU A 85 -10.27 4.42 -9.09
N VAL A 86 -9.08 4.35 -9.69
CA VAL A 86 -8.91 4.41 -11.15
C VAL A 86 -8.70 3.03 -11.73
N SER A 87 -7.72 2.30 -11.23
CA SER A 87 -7.40 0.96 -11.71
C SER A 87 -6.61 0.20 -10.67
N ARG A 88 -6.71 -1.13 -10.71
CA ARG A 88 -5.91 -2.00 -9.87
C ARG A 88 -4.49 -2.13 -10.44
N VAL A 89 -3.50 -2.17 -9.57
CA VAL A 89 -2.13 -2.53 -9.94
C VAL A 89 -2.06 -4.06 -9.98
N GLU A 90 -2.07 -4.64 -11.18
CA GLU A 90 -2.19 -6.09 -11.36
C GLU A 90 -1.03 -6.89 -10.79
N GLY A 91 0.19 -6.34 -10.80
CA GLY A 91 1.35 -7.01 -10.24
C GLY A 91 1.37 -7.08 -8.71
N TRP A 92 0.46 -6.39 -8.03
CA TRP A 92 0.37 -6.43 -6.58
C TRP A 92 -0.45 -7.64 -6.15
N THR A 93 0.22 -8.74 -5.88
CA THR A 93 -0.40 -9.99 -5.41
C THR A 93 0.27 -10.42 -4.12
N PRO A 94 -0.42 -11.18 -3.25
CA PRO A 94 0.21 -11.71 -2.03
C PRO A 94 1.50 -12.46 -2.32
N GLY A 95 1.56 -13.24 -3.40
CA GLY A 95 2.75 -13.97 -3.80
C GLY A 95 3.90 -13.04 -4.19
N ASN A 96 3.64 -12.02 -5.01
CA ASN A 96 4.66 -11.06 -5.42
C ASN A 96 5.15 -10.19 -4.27
N VAL A 97 4.26 -9.81 -3.35
CA VAL A 97 4.62 -9.03 -2.15
C VAL A 97 5.51 -9.87 -1.24
N ALA A 98 5.17 -11.15 -1.02
CA ALA A 98 5.98 -12.05 -0.23
C ALA A 98 7.35 -12.29 -0.87
N LEU A 99 7.40 -12.52 -2.18
CA LEU A 99 8.65 -12.68 -2.92
C LEU A 99 9.54 -11.43 -2.82
N PHE A 100 8.96 -10.26 -2.91
CA PHE A 100 9.70 -9.00 -2.74
C PHE A 100 10.34 -8.94 -1.34
N GLY A 101 9.60 -9.32 -0.30
CA GLY A 101 10.14 -9.39 1.06
C GLY A 101 11.32 -10.35 1.16
N VAL A 102 11.22 -11.52 0.55
CA VAL A 102 12.30 -12.52 0.51
C VAL A 102 13.54 -11.97 -0.22
N VAL A 103 13.35 -11.30 -1.35
CA VAL A 103 14.46 -10.70 -2.11
C VAL A 103 15.14 -9.61 -1.31
N CYS A 104 14.38 -8.76 -0.62
CA CYS A 104 14.94 -7.73 0.27
C CYS A 104 15.75 -8.35 1.41
N ALA A 105 15.24 -9.41 2.03
CA ALA A 105 15.93 -10.12 3.10
C ALA A 105 17.24 -10.75 2.59
N ALA A 106 17.21 -11.35 1.40
CA ALA A 106 18.39 -11.94 0.80
C ALA A 106 19.52 -10.92 0.58
N ARG A 107 19.18 -9.69 0.22
CA ARG A 107 20.16 -8.63 -0.01
C ARG A 107 20.92 -8.22 1.26
N VAL A 108 20.31 -8.38 2.41
CA VAL A 108 20.92 -7.98 3.70
C VAL A 108 21.32 -9.17 4.56
N LEU A 109 21.15 -10.38 4.06
CA LEU A 109 21.47 -11.62 4.79
C LEU A 109 22.92 -11.63 5.29
N HIS A 110 23.86 -11.16 4.48
CA HIS A 110 25.27 -11.12 4.84
C HIS A 110 25.53 -10.31 6.12
N VAL A 111 24.76 -9.26 6.37
CA VAL A 111 24.88 -8.44 7.58
C VAL A 111 24.57 -9.28 8.82
N PHE A 112 23.53 -10.11 8.76
CA PHE A 112 23.18 -11.02 9.85
C PHE A 112 24.22 -12.13 10.00
N GLU A 113 24.62 -12.76 8.90
CA GLU A 113 25.56 -13.89 8.92
C GLU A 113 26.95 -13.49 9.39
N ASP A 114 27.39 -12.27 9.08
CA ASP A 114 28.66 -11.74 9.58
C ASP A 114 28.68 -11.62 11.11
N ARG A 115 27.52 -11.30 11.68
CA ARG A 115 27.36 -11.14 13.13
C ARG A 115 27.04 -12.46 13.83
N PHE A 116 26.30 -13.36 13.19
CA PHE A 116 25.86 -14.64 13.76
C PHE A 116 26.14 -15.77 12.78
N PRO A 117 27.45 -16.09 12.55
CA PRO A 117 27.83 -17.03 11.49
C PRO A 117 27.37 -18.49 11.73
N GLY A 118 27.03 -18.81 12.97
CA GLY A 118 26.55 -20.16 13.32
C GLY A 118 25.05 -20.34 13.23
N ASP A 119 24.28 -19.30 12.87
CA ASP A 119 22.82 -19.38 12.82
C ASP A 119 22.30 -19.48 11.38
N PRO A 120 21.85 -20.67 10.93
CA PRO A 120 21.39 -20.87 9.56
C PRO A 120 19.91 -20.54 9.34
N ARG A 121 19.17 -20.14 10.37
CA ARG A 121 17.72 -19.96 10.29
C ARG A 121 17.28 -18.93 9.26
N PRO A 122 17.86 -17.71 9.20
CA PRO A 122 17.44 -16.73 8.20
C PRO A 122 17.71 -17.21 6.76
N ARG A 123 18.88 -17.82 6.51
CA ARG A 123 19.20 -18.36 5.19
C ARG A 123 18.21 -19.45 4.78
N ARG A 124 17.88 -20.36 5.66
CA ARG A 124 16.91 -21.42 5.38
C ARG A 124 15.53 -20.87 5.08
N ALA A 125 15.09 -19.83 5.80
CA ALA A 125 13.81 -19.18 5.55
C ALA A 125 13.77 -18.50 4.17
N ILE A 126 14.85 -17.83 3.78
CA ILE A 126 14.97 -17.18 2.47
C ILE A 126 14.96 -18.22 1.35
N GLU A 127 15.74 -19.28 1.48
CA GLU A 127 15.81 -20.36 0.49
C GLU A 127 14.45 -21.04 0.30
N ALA A 128 13.69 -21.20 1.36
CA ALA A 128 12.35 -21.79 1.30
C ALA A 128 11.34 -20.89 0.58
N GLY A 129 11.56 -19.57 0.59
CA GLY A 129 10.67 -18.60 -0.04
C GLY A 129 10.98 -18.28 -1.50
N LEU A 130 12.11 -18.78 -2.01
CA LEU A 130 12.50 -18.53 -3.40
C LEU A 130 11.87 -19.50 -4.40
#